data_acad357a844e4938666d586293d19b50
#
_entry.id   acad357a844e4938666d586293d19b50
#
_cell.length_a   1.000
_cell.length_b   1.000
_cell.length_c   1.000
_cell.angle_alpha   90.00
_cell.angle_beta   90.00
_cell.angle_gamma   90.00
#
_symmetry.space_group_name_H-M   'P 1'
#
loop_
_entity.id
_entity.type
_entity.pdbx_description
1 polymer ?
#
loop_
_entity_poly.entity_id
_entity_poly.type
_entity_poly.pdbx_seq_one_letter_code
_entity_poly.pdbx_strand_id
1 'polypeptide(L)'
;MRFAPMSWLAAFLMLATVAYAEDPQRVLFIGNSYTGVNKLPDVFLEVVKNSGRPVPVVKSSTPGGRTLRQHLSIAGSMKLVDEGGWDVVVLQGQSQEPAIAEKDRAVRKEFLEGAAELCKRVRAKSPQAKIYFYETWARHPDYWKVRGEKWVDVGADPKEMQSRLRGWYGFVAKDNAATFVPCGEAWELNYAAPKPVRLHQKDNSHPEYVGTYLNALIFFGKIYDVKAPAPKWNGKLDDAQAKLMQGYAAQVLN
;
A
#
# COMPACT_ATOMS: atom_id res chain seq x y z
N MET A 1 74.16 -18.70 -15.98
CA MET A 1 73.19 -17.95 -15.18
C MET A 1 71.91 -17.80 -16.00
N ARG A 2 70.83 -18.53 -15.66
CA ARG A 2 69.55 -18.43 -16.36
C ARG A 2 68.57 -17.62 -15.45
N PHE A 3 68.12 -16.47 -15.93
CA PHE A 3 67.11 -15.67 -15.23
C PHE A 3 65.71 -16.24 -15.58
N ALA A 4 64.91 -16.58 -14.55
CA ALA A 4 63.51 -16.97 -14.69
C ALA A 4 62.61 -15.71 -14.79
N PRO A 5 61.58 -15.68 -15.65
CA PRO A 5 60.67 -14.56 -15.69
C PRO A 5 59.68 -14.60 -14.50
N MET A 6 59.59 -13.47 -13.80
CA MET A 6 58.68 -13.24 -12.71
C MET A 6 57.31 -12.84 -13.29
N SER A 7 56.34 -13.78 -13.23
CA SER A 7 54.97 -13.56 -13.68
C SER A 7 54.21 -12.73 -12.64
N TRP A 8 53.83 -11.51 -12.98
CA TRP A 8 52.91 -10.67 -12.18
C TRP A 8 51.49 -11.11 -12.44
N LEU A 9 50.87 -11.79 -11.47
CA LEU A 9 49.43 -12.07 -11.48
C LEU A 9 48.71 -10.79 -10.98
N ALA A 10 48.12 -10.03 -11.88
CA ALA A 10 47.24 -8.92 -11.52
C ALA A 10 45.88 -9.49 -11.07
N ALA A 11 45.63 -9.47 -9.74
CA ALA A 11 44.31 -9.80 -9.19
C ALA A 11 43.36 -8.65 -9.48
N PHE A 12 42.44 -8.85 -10.42
CA PHE A 12 41.31 -7.93 -10.64
C PHE A 12 40.30 -8.12 -9.52
N LEU A 13 40.28 -7.19 -8.55
CA LEU A 13 39.24 -7.09 -7.54
C LEU A 13 37.97 -6.56 -8.21
N MET A 14 37.01 -7.42 -8.56
CA MET A 14 35.66 -6.99 -8.92
C MET A 14 34.97 -6.47 -7.68
N LEU A 15 34.95 -5.16 -7.50
CA LEU A 15 34.03 -4.49 -6.57
C LEU A 15 32.62 -4.68 -7.12
N ALA A 16 31.86 -5.62 -6.53
CA ALA A 16 30.43 -5.70 -6.74
C ALA A 16 29.79 -4.46 -6.11
N THR A 17 29.50 -3.46 -6.92
CA THR A 17 28.65 -2.34 -6.49
C THR A 17 27.25 -2.89 -6.24
N VAL A 18 26.84 -2.96 -4.98
CA VAL A 18 25.44 -3.18 -4.62
C VAL A 18 24.70 -1.93 -5.10
N ALA A 19 24.06 -2.03 -6.26
CA ALA A 19 23.15 -1.00 -6.73
C ALA A 19 21.96 -0.95 -5.77
N TYR A 20 21.95 0.00 -4.85
CA TYR A 20 20.72 0.34 -4.13
C TYR A 20 19.72 0.83 -5.17
N ALA A 21 18.49 0.30 -5.13
CA ALA A 21 17.43 0.82 -5.95
C ALA A 21 17.29 2.33 -5.67
N GLU A 22 17.34 3.14 -6.73
CA GLU A 22 17.17 4.59 -6.58
C GLU A 22 15.82 4.90 -5.93
N ASP A 23 15.79 5.91 -5.06
CA ASP A 23 14.56 6.39 -4.45
C ASP A 23 13.60 6.89 -5.55
N PRO A 24 12.29 6.60 -5.47
CA PRO A 24 11.35 6.97 -6.53
C PRO A 24 11.22 8.49 -6.65
N GLN A 25 11.18 8.97 -7.88
CA GLN A 25 10.98 10.37 -8.21
C GLN A 25 9.50 10.70 -8.43
N ARG A 26 8.69 9.70 -8.84
CA ARG A 26 7.28 9.88 -9.20
C ARG A 26 6.42 8.73 -8.67
N VAL A 27 5.43 9.07 -7.85
CA VAL A 27 4.52 8.11 -7.20
C VAL A 27 3.07 8.44 -7.57
N LEU A 28 2.33 7.47 -8.05
CA LEU A 28 0.90 7.59 -8.37
C LEU A 28 0.06 6.72 -7.42
N PHE A 29 -1.00 7.31 -6.84
CA PHE A 29 -2.02 6.57 -6.11
C PHE A 29 -3.32 6.51 -6.93
N ILE A 30 -3.81 5.31 -7.21
CA ILE A 30 -5.12 5.02 -7.78
C ILE A 30 -5.94 4.28 -6.74
N GLY A 31 -7.04 4.87 -6.28
CA GLY A 31 -7.86 4.31 -5.23
C GLY A 31 -9.19 5.03 -5.07
N ASN A 32 -9.80 4.92 -3.94
CA ASN A 32 -11.08 5.55 -3.65
C ASN A 32 -11.02 6.38 -2.34
N SER A 33 -12.15 6.53 -1.65
CA SER A 33 -12.20 7.30 -0.40
C SER A 33 -11.24 6.78 0.69
N TYR A 34 -10.86 5.50 0.69
CA TYR A 34 -9.87 4.98 1.65
C TYR A 34 -8.46 5.54 1.43
N THR A 35 -8.15 5.93 0.20
CA THR A 35 -6.93 6.66 -0.14
C THR A 35 -7.13 8.18 -0.05
N GLY A 36 -8.34 8.67 -0.39
CA GLY A 36 -8.63 10.10 -0.47
C GLY A 36 -8.90 10.77 0.88
N VAL A 37 -9.55 10.07 1.81
CA VAL A 37 -9.85 10.60 3.15
C VAL A 37 -8.54 10.90 3.89
N ASN A 38 -8.50 12.07 4.58
CA ASN A 38 -7.31 12.63 5.21
C ASN A 38 -6.13 12.85 4.24
N LYS A 39 -6.35 12.72 2.91
CA LYS A 39 -5.33 12.92 1.89
C LYS A 39 -4.08 12.04 2.12
N LEU A 40 -4.27 10.71 2.19
CA LEU A 40 -3.17 9.77 2.40
C LEU A 40 -1.92 10.04 1.53
N PRO A 41 -2.03 10.39 0.22
CA PRO A 41 -0.86 10.73 -0.59
C PRO A 41 -0.06 11.93 -0.06
N ASP A 42 -0.74 12.94 0.50
CA ASP A 42 -0.07 14.12 1.09
C ASP A 42 0.59 13.74 2.43
N VAL A 43 -0.08 12.91 3.26
CA VAL A 43 0.49 12.39 4.53
C VAL A 43 1.72 11.52 4.24
N PHE A 44 1.69 10.68 3.23
CA PHE A 44 2.85 9.92 2.76
C PHE A 44 3.99 10.85 2.34
N LEU A 45 3.70 11.90 1.57
CA LEU A 45 4.70 12.87 1.14
C LEU A 45 5.35 13.59 2.33
N GLU A 46 4.58 13.95 3.37
CA GLU A 46 5.13 14.54 4.60
C GLU A 46 6.02 13.55 5.37
N VAL A 47 5.66 12.25 5.43
CA VAL A 47 6.53 11.21 6.00
C VAL A 47 7.87 11.16 5.25
N VAL A 48 7.85 11.16 3.91
CA VAL A 48 9.07 11.16 3.08
C VAL A 48 9.92 12.40 3.35
N LYS A 49 9.35 13.60 3.30
CA LYS A 49 10.05 14.87 3.56
C LYS A 49 10.79 14.88 4.90
N ASN A 50 10.19 14.26 5.92
CA ASN A 50 10.73 14.25 7.27
C ASN A 50 11.56 12.99 7.59
N SER A 51 11.85 12.17 6.58
CA SER A 51 12.70 10.98 6.68
C SER A 51 14.14 11.20 6.18
N GLY A 52 14.42 12.35 5.55
CA GLY A 52 15.71 12.64 4.92
C GLY A 52 15.88 12.01 3.53
N ARG A 53 14.82 11.43 2.95
CA ARG A 53 14.83 10.89 1.58
C ARG A 53 14.49 11.97 0.54
N PRO A 54 14.93 11.81 -0.72
CA PRO A 54 14.49 12.66 -1.83
C PRO A 54 12.96 12.69 -1.93
N VAL A 55 12.41 13.88 -2.16
CA VAL A 55 10.96 14.11 -2.18
C VAL A 55 10.40 13.85 -3.57
N PRO A 56 9.52 12.86 -3.77
CA PRO A 56 8.96 12.53 -5.06
C PRO A 56 7.84 13.48 -5.46
N VAL A 57 7.53 13.54 -6.74
CA VAL A 57 6.25 14.07 -7.23
C VAL A 57 5.16 13.03 -6.96
N VAL A 58 4.16 13.38 -6.15
CA VAL A 58 3.03 12.50 -5.83
C VAL A 58 1.76 13.02 -6.51
N LYS A 59 1.07 12.13 -7.24
CA LYS A 59 -0.26 12.41 -7.80
C LYS A 59 -1.24 11.31 -7.39
N SER A 60 -2.54 11.62 -7.44
CA SER A 60 -3.57 10.64 -7.09
C SER A 60 -4.88 10.84 -7.86
N SER A 61 -5.61 9.73 -8.05
CA SER A 61 -7.02 9.72 -8.43
C SER A 61 -7.79 8.84 -7.45
N THR A 62 -8.67 9.46 -6.67
CA THR A 62 -9.33 8.80 -5.52
C THR A 62 -10.85 9.04 -5.47
N PRO A 63 -11.59 8.82 -6.58
CA PRO A 63 -13.05 8.98 -6.60
C PRO A 63 -13.71 7.97 -5.64
N GLY A 64 -14.67 8.45 -4.84
CA GLY A 64 -15.30 7.67 -3.78
C GLY A 64 -15.94 6.36 -4.26
N GLY A 65 -15.73 5.26 -3.52
CA GLY A 65 -16.38 3.98 -3.72
C GLY A 65 -16.00 3.19 -4.98
N ARG A 66 -15.02 3.63 -5.75
CA ARG A 66 -14.67 2.99 -7.03
C ARG A 66 -13.84 1.74 -6.86
N THR A 67 -14.12 0.74 -7.73
CA THR A 67 -13.34 -0.49 -7.89
C THR A 67 -12.16 -0.26 -8.84
N LEU A 68 -11.19 -1.19 -8.85
CA LEU A 68 -10.08 -1.15 -9.82
C LEU A 68 -10.61 -1.19 -11.26
N ARG A 69 -11.62 -2.01 -11.54
CA ARG A 69 -12.27 -2.12 -12.85
C ARG A 69 -12.87 -0.79 -13.30
N GLN A 70 -13.57 -0.09 -12.40
CA GLN A 70 -14.20 1.19 -12.71
C GLN A 70 -13.19 2.29 -13.05
N HIS A 71 -11.98 2.26 -12.48
CA HIS A 71 -10.93 3.22 -12.82
C HIS A 71 -10.57 3.23 -14.30
N LEU A 72 -10.68 2.09 -14.99
CA LEU A 72 -10.43 1.99 -16.44
C LEU A 72 -11.37 2.85 -17.29
N SER A 73 -12.53 3.23 -16.74
CA SER A 73 -13.51 4.10 -17.40
C SER A 73 -13.54 5.54 -16.84
N ILE A 74 -12.68 5.85 -15.85
CA ILE A 74 -12.63 7.19 -15.26
C ILE A 74 -11.54 7.99 -15.94
N ALA A 75 -11.94 8.99 -16.74
CA ALA A 75 -11.02 9.81 -17.54
C ALA A 75 -9.88 10.42 -16.71
N GLY A 76 -10.15 10.90 -15.48
CA GLY A 76 -9.14 11.44 -14.58
C GLY A 76 -8.09 10.41 -14.14
N SER A 77 -8.52 9.17 -13.86
CA SER A 77 -7.61 8.09 -13.51
C SER A 77 -6.74 7.68 -14.69
N MET A 78 -7.36 7.49 -15.86
CA MET A 78 -6.63 7.08 -17.05
C MET A 78 -5.69 8.17 -17.57
N LYS A 79 -6.05 9.45 -17.46
CA LYS A 79 -5.15 10.56 -17.76
C LYS A 79 -3.85 10.47 -16.96
N LEU A 80 -3.93 10.17 -15.64
CA LEU A 80 -2.74 10.04 -14.80
C LEU A 80 -1.93 8.77 -15.14
N VAL A 81 -2.59 7.64 -15.39
CA VAL A 81 -1.91 6.40 -15.82
C VAL A 81 -1.21 6.61 -17.16
N ASP A 82 -1.89 7.25 -18.13
CA ASP A 82 -1.38 7.49 -19.48
C ASP A 82 -0.29 8.57 -19.55
N GLU A 83 -0.18 9.43 -18.54
CA GLU A 83 0.94 10.38 -18.38
C GLU A 83 2.29 9.64 -18.37
N GLY A 84 2.32 8.43 -17.81
CA GLY A 84 3.49 7.56 -17.83
C GLY A 84 4.67 8.07 -17.00
N GLY A 85 5.79 7.34 -17.09
CA GLY A 85 7.02 7.68 -16.38
C GLY A 85 6.89 7.63 -14.85
N TRP A 86 6.00 6.79 -14.32
CA TRP A 86 5.86 6.55 -12.88
C TRP A 86 6.90 5.52 -12.43
N ASP A 87 7.55 5.76 -11.28
CA ASP A 87 8.44 4.80 -10.64
C ASP A 87 7.65 3.86 -9.73
N VAL A 88 6.59 4.38 -9.11
CA VAL A 88 5.72 3.66 -8.20
C VAL A 88 4.26 3.95 -8.53
N VAL A 89 3.44 2.89 -8.60
CA VAL A 89 1.98 3.00 -8.70
C VAL A 89 1.32 2.17 -7.61
N VAL A 90 0.53 2.82 -6.76
CA VAL A 90 -0.26 2.19 -5.70
C VAL A 90 -1.69 2.00 -6.19
N LEU A 91 -2.21 0.78 -6.09
CA LEU A 91 -3.54 0.39 -6.53
C LEU A 91 -4.38 -0.06 -5.32
N GLN A 92 -5.55 0.54 -5.11
CA GLN A 92 -6.48 0.20 -4.05
C GLN A 92 -7.88 -0.03 -4.61
N GLY A 93 -8.41 -1.23 -4.41
CA GLY A 93 -9.77 -1.62 -4.80
C GLY A 93 -10.86 -1.09 -3.85
N GLN A 94 -12.14 -1.34 -4.18
CA GLN A 94 -13.25 -0.98 -3.30
C GLN A 94 -13.13 -1.76 -1.97
N SER A 95 -13.42 -1.09 -0.86
CA SER A 95 -13.08 -1.55 0.49
C SER A 95 -13.69 -2.89 0.94
N GLN A 96 -14.79 -3.33 0.32
CA GLN A 96 -15.46 -4.60 0.61
C GLN A 96 -15.29 -5.61 -0.52
N GLU A 97 -14.96 -5.14 -1.73
CA GLU A 97 -14.92 -5.97 -2.94
C GLU A 97 -14.07 -7.23 -2.78
N PRO A 98 -12.81 -7.18 -2.25
CA PRO A 98 -12.03 -8.40 -2.08
C PRO A 98 -12.65 -9.38 -1.04
N ALA A 99 -13.28 -8.85 0.02
CA ALA A 99 -13.93 -9.70 1.00
C ALA A 99 -15.21 -10.38 0.44
N ILE A 100 -15.99 -9.66 -0.40
CA ILE A 100 -17.16 -10.18 -1.10
C ILE A 100 -16.74 -11.22 -2.15
N ALA A 101 -15.62 -11.01 -2.83
CA ALA A 101 -15.05 -11.89 -3.85
C ALA A 101 -14.83 -13.34 -3.34
N GLU A 102 -14.73 -13.54 -2.02
CA GLU A 102 -14.62 -14.89 -1.43
C GLU A 102 -15.83 -15.76 -1.76
N LYS A 103 -17.03 -15.22 -1.74
CA LYS A 103 -18.29 -15.96 -1.96
C LYS A 103 -18.98 -15.60 -3.28
N ASP A 104 -18.73 -14.42 -3.84
CA ASP A 104 -19.37 -13.94 -5.08
C ASP A 104 -18.39 -14.04 -6.26
N ARG A 105 -18.70 -14.96 -7.20
CA ARG A 105 -17.87 -15.19 -8.40
C ARG A 105 -17.86 -14.00 -9.36
N ALA A 106 -18.96 -13.24 -9.44
CA ALA A 106 -19.03 -12.09 -10.35
C ALA A 106 -18.16 -10.96 -9.81
N VAL A 107 -18.26 -10.65 -8.51
CA VAL A 107 -17.41 -9.68 -7.84
C VAL A 107 -15.94 -10.09 -7.90
N ARG A 108 -15.64 -11.37 -7.70
CA ARG A 108 -14.28 -11.92 -7.86
C ARG A 108 -13.72 -11.65 -9.24
N LYS A 109 -14.50 -11.98 -10.29
CA LYS A 109 -14.09 -11.76 -11.68
C LYS A 109 -13.78 -10.28 -11.93
N GLU A 110 -14.67 -9.37 -11.53
CA GLU A 110 -14.48 -7.92 -11.69
C GLU A 110 -13.22 -7.42 -10.98
N PHE A 111 -12.97 -7.89 -9.76
CA PHE A 111 -11.77 -7.54 -8.99
C PHE A 111 -10.48 -8.01 -9.67
N LEU A 112 -10.43 -9.29 -10.09
CA LEU A 112 -9.25 -9.87 -10.74
C LEU A 112 -8.96 -9.24 -12.11
N GLU A 113 -9.99 -9.11 -12.95
CA GLU A 113 -9.84 -8.49 -14.26
C GLU A 113 -9.47 -7.00 -14.15
N GLY A 114 -10.09 -6.27 -13.19
CA GLY A 114 -9.76 -4.89 -12.93
C GLY A 114 -8.31 -4.70 -12.49
N ALA A 115 -7.82 -5.57 -11.62
CA ALA A 115 -6.42 -5.56 -11.18
C ALA A 115 -5.47 -5.83 -12.36
N ALA A 116 -5.72 -6.89 -13.14
CA ALA A 116 -4.88 -7.29 -14.26
C ALA A 116 -4.80 -6.22 -15.37
N GLU A 117 -5.97 -5.70 -15.80
CA GLU A 117 -6.02 -4.70 -16.85
C GLU A 117 -5.38 -3.37 -16.43
N LEU A 118 -5.56 -2.96 -15.16
CA LEU A 118 -4.94 -1.74 -14.65
C LEU A 118 -3.41 -1.89 -14.56
N CYS A 119 -2.92 -3.04 -14.07
CA CYS A 119 -1.50 -3.36 -14.07
C CYS A 119 -0.89 -3.37 -15.49
N LYS A 120 -1.58 -3.97 -16.45
CA LYS A 120 -1.19 -3.98 -17.87
C LYS A 120 -1.09 -2.56 -18.43
N ARG A 121 -2.09 -1.71 -18.15
CA ARG A 121 -2.11 -0.30 -18.60
C ARG A 121 -0.98 0.50 -17.98
N VAL A 122 -0.72 0.33 -16.68
CA VAL A 122 0.40 0.97 -15.99
C VAL A 122 1.73 0.58 -16.63
N ARG A 123 1.99 -0.71 -16.85
CA ARG A 123 3.23 -1.18 -17.45
C ARG A 123 3.42 -0.74 -18.89
N ALA A 124 2.35 -0.62 -19.66
CA ALA A 124 2.41 -0.09 -21.02
C ALA A 124 2.90 1.37 -21.08
N LYS A 125 2.63 2.16 -20.04
CA LYS A 125 2.98 3.59 -19.95
C LYS A 125 4.17 3.87 -19.05
N SER A 126 4.45 2.98 -18.12
CA SER A 126 5.54 3.07 -17.14
C SER A 126 6.19 1.68 -16.99
N PRO A 127 6.99 1.21 -17.97
CA PRO A 127 7.51 -0.18 -17.99
C PRO A 127 8.35 -0.56 -16.78
N GLN A 128 8.99 0.43 -16.14
CA GLN A 128 9.84 0.23 -14.95
C GLN A 128 9.09 0.45 -13.63
N ALA A 129 7.79 0.80 -13.69
CA ALA A 129 7.03 1.07 -12.48
C ALA A 129 6.90 -0.17 -11.58
N LYS A 130 7.23 0.01 -10.32
CA LYS A 130 6.87 -0.94 -9.27
C LYS A 130 5.41 -0.72 -8.89
N ILE A 131 4.61 -1.77 -8.99
CA ILE A 131 3.18 -1.72 -8.64
C ILE A 131 2.99 -2.27 -7.24
N TYR A 132 2.19 -1.57 -6.43
CA TYR A 132 1.88 -1.91 -5.06
C TYR A 132 0.38 -2.07 -4.88
N PHE A 133 -0.08 -3.22 -4.38
CA PHE A 133 -1.47 -3.41 -3.98
C PHE A 133 -1.65 -3.07 -2.51
N TYR A 134 -2.51 -2.11 -2.26
CA TYR A 134 -2.84 -1.57 -0.96
C TYR A 134 -3.89 -2.46 -0.27
N GLU A 135 -3.47 -3.37 0.62
CA GLU A 135 -4.39 -4.10 1.47
C GLU A 135 -5.13 -3.12 2.38
N THR A 136 -6.44 -3.09 2.25
CA THR A 136 -7.31 -2.31 3.14
C THR A 136 -7.61 -3.10 4.42
N TRP A 137 -8.34 -2.49 5.34
CA TRP A 137 -8.67 -3.04 6.66
C TRP A 137 -10.12 -3.50 6.75
N ALA A 138 -10.40 -4.44 7.66
CA ALA A 138 -11.74 -4.85 7.99
C ALA A 138 -12.54 -3.69 8.61
N ARG A 139 -13.86 -3.74 8.56
CA ARG A 139 -14.74 -2.81 9.26
C ARG A 139 -14.49 -2.87 10.78
N HIS A 140 -14.80 -1.76 11.47
CA HIS A 140 -14.77 -1.74 12.94
C HIS A 140 -15.74 -2.79 13.52
N PRO A 141 -15.46 -3.42 14.66
CA PRO A 141 -16.35 -4.42 15.27
C PRO A 141 -17.81 -3.99 15.44
N ASP A 142 -18.07 -2.71 15.63
CA ASP A 142 -19.45 -2.19 15.75
C ASP A 142 -20.26 -2.31 14.45
N TYR A 143 -19.62 -2.46 13.30
CA TYR A 143 -20.30 -2.70 12.03
C TYR A 143 -21.19 -3.94 12.09
N TRP A 144 -20.72 -5.01 12.72
CA TRP A 144 -21.50 -6.25 12.87
C TRP A 144 -22.64 -6.18 13.88
N LYS A 145 -22.64 -5.19 14.78
CA LYS A 145 -23.73 -4.97 15.75
C LYS A 145 -24.95 -4.29 15.11
N VAL A 146 -24.75 -3.53 14.02
CA VAL A 146 -25.79 -2.70 13.39
C VAL A 146 -26.17 -3.19 11.99
N ARG A 147 -25.74 -4.38 11.58
CA ARG A 147 -26.06 -4.94 10.28
C ARG A 147 -27.57 -5.19 10.14
N GLY A 148 -28.16 -4.71 9.06
CA GLY A 148 -29.57 -4.88 8.74
C GLY A 148 -29.80 -5.88 7.58
N GLU A 149 -31.02 -5.94 7.05
CA GLU A 149 -31.42 -6.85 5.97
C GLU A 149 -30.63 -6.73 4.66
N LYS A 150 -30.01 -5.57 4.40
CA LYS A 150 -29.16 -5.34 3.21
C LYS A 150 -27.69 -5.70 3.45
N TRP A 151 -27.45 -6.71 4.26
CA TRP A 151 -26.11 -7.20 4.58
C TRP A 151 -25.39 -7.76 3.35
N VAL A 152 -24.18 -7.30 3.12
CA VAL A 152 -23.27 -7.90 2.15
C VAL A 152 -22.31 -8.84 2.90
N ASP A 153 -22.11 -10.06 2.40
CA ASP A 153 -21.21 -11.02 3.05
C ASP A 153 -19.74 -10.62 2.88
N VAL A 154 -19.24 -9.91 3.86
CA VAL A 154 -17.83 -9.56 3.99
C VAL A 154 -17.09 -10.43 5.02
N GLY A 155 -17.77 -11.40 5.63
CA GLY A 155 -17.28 -12.22 6.73
C GLY A 155 -18.15 -12.10 7.99
N ALA A 156 -18.08 -13.08 8.87
CA ALA A 156 -18.87 -13.12 10.11
C ALA A 156 -18.41 -12.10 11.15
N ASP A 157 -17.15 -11.69 11.11
CA ASP A 157 -16.51 -10.77 12.04
C ASP A 157 -15.32 -10.02 11.39
N PRO A 158 -14.68 -9.07 12.10
CA PRO A 158 -13.51 -8.33 11.56
C PRO A 158 -12.36 -9.25 11.16
N LYS A 159 -12.11 -10.33 11.90
CA LYS A 159 -11.00 -11.25 11.67
C LYS A 159 -11.19 -12.02 10.36
N GLU A 160 -12.41 -12.53 10.12
CA GLU A 160 -12.73 -13.19 8.86
C GLU A 160 -12.66 -12.21 7.69
N MET A 161 -13.22 -11.00 7.84
CA MET A 161 -13.12 -9.97 6.81
C MET A 161 -11.65 -9.66 6.48
N GLN A 162 -10.79 -9.46 7.48
CA GLN A 162 -9.37 -9.15 7.26
C GLN A 162 -8.65 -10.32 6.58
N SER A 163 -8.94 -11.55 6.97
CA SER A 163 -8.39 -12.75 6.34
C SER A 163 -8.73 -12.82 4.84
N ARG A 164 -9.99 -12.52 4.48
CA ARG A 164 -10.43 -12.47 3.08
C ARG A 164 -9.73 -11.34 2.31
N LEU A 165 -9.64 -10.14 2.88
CA LEU A 165 -8.93 -9.00 2.28
C LEU A 165 -7.45 -9.34 2.01
N ARG A 166 -6.75 -9.85 3.03
CA ARG A 166 -5.35 -10.29 2.94
C ARG A 166 -5.16 -11.32 1.84
N GLY A 167 -6.01 -12.34 1.83
CA GLY A 167 -5.94 -13.42 0.84
C GLY A 167 -6.05 -12.89 -0.59
N TRP A 168 -7.04 -12.07 -0.87
CA TRP A 168 -7.27 -11.57 -2.22
C TRP A 168 -6.29 -10.48 -2.65
N TYR A 169 -5.88 -9.58 -1.76
CA TYR A 169 -4.82 -8.61 -2.08
C TYR A 169 -3.47 -9.29 -2.27
N GLY A 170 -3.15 -10.31 -1.47
CA GLY A 170 -1.95 -11.14 -1.65
C GLY A 170 -1.97 -11.89 -2.98
N PHE A 171 -3.12 -12.47 -3.34
CA PHE A 171 -3.29 -13.16 -4.61
C PHE A 171 -3.07 -12.22 -5.81
N VAL A 172 -3.77 -11.08 -5.88
CA VAL A 172 -3.61 -10.16 -7.02
C VAL A 172 -2.21 -9.55 -7.09
N ALA A 173 -1.57 -9.32 -5.95
CA ALA A 173 -0.18 -8.85 -5.93
C ALA A 173 0.75 -9.88 -6.57
N LYS A 174 0.65 -11.15 -6.17
CA LYS A 174 1.46 -12.24 -6.71
C LYS A 174 1.15 -12.48 -8.19
N ASP A 175 -0.13 -12.58 -8.56
CA ASP A 175 -0.59 -12.87 -9.92
C ASP A 175 -0.17 -11.80 -10.92
N ASN A 176 -0.07 -10.56 -10.47
CA ASN A 176 0.33 -9.41 -11.29
C ASN A 176 1.80 -9.00 -11.09
N ALA A 177 2.67 -9.84 -10.54
CA ALA A 177 4.08 -9.50 -10.25
C ALA A 177 4.21 -8.10 -9.61
N ALA A 178 3.41 -7.84 -8.58
CA ALA A 178 3.33 -6.60 -7.82
C ALA A 178 3.63 -6.85 -6.34
N THR A 179 3.81 -5.78 -5.57
CA THR A 179 4.12 -5.84 -4.15
C THR A 179 2.85 -5.70 -3.32
N PHE A 180 2.68 -6.55 -2.34
CA PHE A 180 1.63 -6.44 -1.32
C PHE A 180 2.03 -5.45 -0.23
N VAL A 181 1.10 -4.55 0.16
CA VAL A 181 1.31 -3.56 1.23
C VAL A 181 0.37 -3.86 2.40
N PRO A 182 0.89 -4.35 3.55
CA PRO A 182 0.11 -4.96 4.63
C PRO A 182 -0.51 -3.92 5.59
N CYS A 183 -1.26 -2.95 5.09
CA CYS A 183 -1.86 -1.93 5.95
C CYS A 183 -2.95 -2.53 6.85
N GLY A 184 -3.79 -3.43 6.32
CA GLY A 184 -4.84 -4.10 7.08
C GLY A 184 -4.29 -4.96 8.21
N GLU A 185 -3.11 -5.59 8.02
CA GLU A 185 -2.43 -6.35 9.07
C GLU A 185 -2.04 -5.46 10.26
N ALA A 186 -1.53 -4.26 10.00
CA ALA A 186 -1.19 -3.32 11.08
C ALA A 186 -2.43 -2.82 11.84
N TRP A 187 -3.57 -2.68 11.14
CA TRP A 187 -4.85 -2.37 11.78
C TRP A 187 -5.32 -3.53 12.66
N GLU A 188 -5.19 -4.76 12.19
CA GLU A 188 -5.52 -5.97 12.96
C GLU A 188 -4.68 -6.05 14.25
N LEU A 189 -3.37 -5.78 14.18
CA LEU A 189 -2.48 -5.71 15.35
C LEU A 189 -2.96 -4.66 16.37
N ASN A 190 -3.33 -3.47 15.91
CA ASN A 190 -3.87 -2.43 16.80
C ASN A 190 -5.16 -2.90 17.50
N TYR A 191 -6.12 -3.49 16.76
CA TYR A 191 -7.37 -3.94 17.36
C TYR A 191 -7.24 -5.20 18.22
N ALA A 192 -6.16 -5.95 18.10
CA ALA A 192 -5.82 -7.06 19.00
C ALA A 192 -5.16 -6.61 20.32
N ALA A 193 -4.74 -5.35 20.41
CA ALA A 193 -4.12 -4.81 21.62
C ALA A 193 -5.15 -4.64 22.76
N PRO A 194 -4.74 -4.73 24.05
CA PRO A 194 -5.64 -4.58 25.21
C PRO A 194 -6.35 -3.21 25.28
N LYS A 195 -5.73 -2.16 24.72
CA LYS A 195 -6.27 -0.80 24.65
C LYS A 195 -6.07 -0.26 23.22
N PRO A 196 -6.91 -0.68 22.27
CA PRO A 196 -6.75 -0.28 20.88
C PRO A 196 -7.08 1.20 20.68
N VAL A 197 -6.31 1.86 19.83
CA VAL A 197 -6.66 3.18 19.32
C VAL A 197 -7.76 3.00 18.27
N ARG A 198 -8.79 3.86 18.29
CA ARG A 198 -9.79 3.83 17.24
C ARG A 198 -9.22 4.40 15.96
N LEU A 199 -8.98 3.52 14.98
CA LEU A 199 -8.45 3.89 13.66
C LEU A 199 -9.55 4.24 12.65
N HIS A 200 -10.83 3.88 12.95
CA HIS A 200 -12.00 4.13 12.11
C HIS A 200 -12.73 5.39 12.52
N GLN A 201 -13.28 6.10 11.55
CA GLN A 201 -14.28 7.12 11.76
C GLN A 201 -15.58 6.53 12.36
N LYS A 202 -16.53 7.39 12.71
CA LYS A 202 -17.82 6.98 13.30
C LYS A 202 -18.66 6.09 12.39
N ASP A 203 -18.40 6.09 11.09
CA ASP A 203 -19.07 5.23 10.11
C ASP A 203 -18.56 3.78 10.12
N ASN A 204 -17.61 3.44 10.99
CA ASN A 204 -17.00 2.11 11.11
C ASN A 204 -16.27 1.60 9.85
N SER A 205 -15.89 2.50 8.97
CA SER A 205 -15.37 2.24 7.64
C SER A 205 -14.14 3.07 7.30
N HIS A 206 -14.31 4.38 7.15
CA HIS A 206 -13.24 5.28 6.73
C HIS A 206 -12.19 5.48 7.82
N PRO A 207 -10.95 5.82 7.45
CA PRO A 207 -9.87 5.99 8.41
C PRO A 207 -9.99 7.32 9.17
N GLU A 208 -9.82 7.30 10.48
CA GLU A 208 -9.39 8.47 11.22
C GLU A 208 -7.96 8.87 10.80
N TYR A 209 -7.54 10.09 11.14
CA TYR A 209 -6.22 10.56 10.75
C TYR A 209 -5.08 9.66 11.27
N VAL A 210 -5.21 9.11 12.46
CA VAL A 210 -4.24 8.17 13.04
C VAL A 210 -4.08 6.90 12.20
N GLY A 211 -5.17 6.36 11.64
CA GLY A 211 -5.13 5.22 10.72
C GLY A 211 -4.46 5.58 9.38
N THR A 212 -4.72 6.81 8.88
CA THR A 212 -4.06 7.31 7.67
C THR A 212 -2.56 7.49 7.87
N TYR A 213 -2.13 8.00 9.03
CA TYR A 213 -0.72 8.12 9.38
C TYR A 213 -0.02 6.77 9.45
N LEU A 214 -0.64 5.76 10.08
CA LEU A 214 -0.15 4.38 10.10
C LEU A 214 0.06 3.84 8.69
N ASN A 215 -0.92 4.01 7.81
CA ASN A 215 -0.81 3.55 6.41
C ASN A 215 0.32 4.26 5.67
N ALA A 216 0.50 5.57 5.88
CA ALA A 216 1.59 6.34 5.27
C ALA A 216 2.97 5.84 5.70
N LEU A 217 3.15 5.46 6.97
CA LEU A 217 4.38 4.84 7.47
C LEU A 217 4.66 3.50 6.77
N ILE A 218 3.63 2.67 6.57
CA ILE A 218 3.77 1.37 5.91
C ILE A 218 4.12 1.55 4.44
N PHE A 219 3.49 2.50 3.73
CA PHE A 219 3.88 2.85 2.36
C PHE A 219 5.32 3.32 2.30
N PHE A 220 5.73 4.21 3.20
CA PHE A 220 7.11 4.65 3.26
C PHE A 220 8.05 3.47 3.46
N GLY A 221 7.76 2.58 4.41
CA GLY A 221 8.57 1.40 4.67
C GLY A 221 8.70 0.46 3.46
N LYS A 222 7.57 0.19 2.76
CA LYS A 222 7.57 -0.71 1.59
C LYS A 222 8.22 -0.10 0.36
N ILE A 223 8.03 1.20 0.12
CA ILE A 223 8.52 1.88 -1.09
C ILE A 223 10.02 2.16 -0.97
N TYR A 224 10.49 2.56 0.23
CA TYR A 224 11.89 2.93 0.48
C TYR A 224 12.71 1.84 1.19
N ASP A 225 12.15 0.65 1.37
CA ASP A 225 12.76 -0.49 2.11
C ASP A 225 13.24 -0.11 3.52
N VAL A 226 12.38 0.58 4.28
CA VAL A 226 12.63 0.98 5.66
C VAL A 226 11.83 0.11 6.61
N LYS A 227 12.49 -0.74 7.40
CA LYS A 227 11.84 -1.71 8.29
C LYS A 227 11.19 -1.09 9.53
N ALA A 228 11.73 0.01 10.01
CA ALA A 228 11.23 0.74 11.19
C ALA A 228 11.10 2.23 10.88
N PRO A 229 10.03 2.66 10.19
CA PRO A 229 9.85 4.06 9.81
C PRO A 229 9.59 4.94 11.04
N ALA A 230 10.46 5.92 11.27
CA ALA A 230 10.38 6.87 12.37
C ALA A 230 10.71 8.29 11.88
N PRO A 231 9.83 8.92 11.08
CA PRO A 231 10.04 10.28 10.61
C PRO A 231 10.04 11.27 11.78
N LYS A 232 10.74 12.39 11.62
CA LYS A 232 10.75 13.50 12.59
C LYS A 232 9.46 14.33 12.58
N TRP A 233 8.38 13.76 12.12
CA TRP A 233 7.08 14.40 11.95
C TRP A 233 5.96 13.46 12.39
N ASN A 234 5.15 13.92 13.30
CA ASN A 234 4.04 13.15 13.89
C ASN A 234 2.68 13.51 13.28
N GLY A 235 2.65 14.41 12.29
CA GLY A 235 1.40 14.89 11.72
C GLY A 235 0.55 15.64 12.73
N LYS A 236 -0.68 15.14 12.93
CA LYS A 236 -1.63 15.69 13.92
C LYS A 236 -1.68 14.86 15.21
N LEU A 237 -0.76 13.91 15.37
CA LEU A 237 -0.73 12.99 16.51
C LEU A 237 0.18 13.54 17.61
N ASP A 238 -0.13 13.20 18.85
CA ASP A 238 0.84 13.35 19.93
C ASP A 238 1.97 12.32 19.79
N ASP A 239 3.05 12.51 20.55
CA ASP A 239 4.26 11.69 20.45
C ASP A 239 3.99 10.21 20.81
N ALA A 240 3.10 9.96 21.77
CA ALA A 240 2.76 8.60 22.22
C ALA A 240 1.99 7.86 21.13
N GLN A 241 1.01 8.51 20.51
CA GLN A 241 0.24 7.97 19.39
C GLN A 241 1.13 7.72 18.18
N ALA A 242 1.98 8.68 17.81
CA ALA A 242 2.89 8.54 16.68
C ALA A 242 3.86 7.37 16.89
N LYS A 243 4.47 7.26 18.07
CA LYS A 243 5.38 6.16 18.42
C LYS A 243 4.67 4.80 18.40
N LEU A 244 3.41 4.73 18.85
CA LEU A 244 2.62 3.50 18.79
C LEU A 244 2.37 3.07 17.34
N MET A 245 2.00 4.00 16.45
CA MET A 245 1.79 3.71 15.01
C MET A 245 3.10 3.31 14.33
N GLN A 246 4.22 3.94 14.65
CA GLN A 246 5.56 3.55 14.18
C GLN A 246 5.90 2.10 14.61
N GLY A 247 5.54 1.73 15.84
CA GLY A 247 5.69 0.36 16.34
C GLY A 247 4.88 -0.67 15.55
N TYR A 248 3.61 -0.40 15.25
CA TYR A 248 2.78 -1.29 14.41
C TYR A 248 3.29 -1.37 12.96
N ALA A 249 3.71 -0.25 12.38
CA ALA A 249 4.31 -0.25 11.05
C ALA A 249 5.57 -1.11 11.01
N ALA A 250 6.46 -1.00 11.99
CA ALA A 250 7.68 -1.81 12.07
C ALA A 250 7.38 -3.32 12.19
N GLN A 251 6.32 -3.72 12.90
CA GLN A 251 5.96 -5.13 13.04
C GLN A 251 5.53 -5.78 11.72
N VAL A 252 4.84 -5.06 10.84
CA VAL A 252 4.37 -5.61 9.55
C VAL A 252 5.37 -5.43 8.41
N LEU A 253 6.44 -4.68 8.63
CA LEU A 253 7.51 -4.44 7.64
C LEU A 253 8.70 -5.38 7.80
N ASN A 254 8.83 -6.03 8.93
CA ASN A 254 9.84 -7.06 9.21
C ASN A 254 9.34 -8.43 8.75
#